data_c2ee5ba936b116bc31c432ca0fa33e66
#
_entry.id   c2ee5ba936b116bc31c432ca0fa33e66
#
_cell.length_a   1.000
_cell.length_b   1.000
_cell.length_c   1.000
_cell.angle_alpha   90.00
_cell.angle_beta   90.00
_cell.angle_gamma   90.00
#
_symmetry.space_group_name_H-M   'P 1'
#
loop_
_entity.id
_entity.type
_entity.pdbx_description
1 polymer ?
#
loop_
_entity_poly.entity_id
_entity_poly.type
_entity_poly.pdbx_seq_one_letter_code
_entity_poly.pdbx_strand_id
1 'polypeptide(L)'
;MIKKILTCMAALTLSSTAMAENWDSRKGLRFGYNYVNGAEEADADVNSPHMTVLGFELQQTMEGGEWLDLLFIQNLSIAGLDQSFAAPSVSVLAGFEINNQLQVGVGPNLSAFDPGGENNYFHLVGAVGYTLTAGKFSVPVHAIYIPDVNDYWRFAATTGVNW
;
A
#
# COMPACT_ATOMS: atom_id res chain seq x y z
N MET A 1 -7.50 2.84 -20.21
CA MET A 1 -6.57 2.47 -19.15
C MET A 1 -7.29 2.07 -17.87
N ILE A 2 -8.19 2.87 -17.34
CA ILE A 2 -9.01 2.60 -16.14
C ILE A 2 -9.69 1.21 -16.13
N LYS A 3 -10.25 0.74 -17.27
CA LYS A 3 -10.86 -0.60 -17.37
C LYS A 3 -9.88 -1.74 -17.08
N LYS A 4 -8.62 -1.63 -17.50
CA LYS A 4 -7.60 -2.67 -17.25
C LYS A 4 -7.17 -2.69 -15.78
N ILE A 5 -7.08 -1.53 -15.14
CA ILE A 5 -6.79 -1.40 -13.70
C ILE A 5 -7.93 -2.02 -12.89
N LEU A 6 -9.18 -1.74 -13.25
CA LEU A 6 -10.36 -2.29 -12.59
C LEU A 6 -10.44 -3.83 -12.70
N THR A 7 -10.04 -4.39 -13.83
CA THR A 7 -10.00 -5.85 -14.06
C THR A 7 -8.91 -6.51 -13.22
N CYS A 8 -7.72 -5.92 -13.12
CA CYS A 8 -6.66 -6.40 -12.23
C CYS A 8 -7.08 -6.34 -10.75
N MET A 9 -7.78 -5.29 -10.34
CA MET A 9 -8.32 -5.16 -8.99
C MET A 9 -9.34 -6.26 -8.66
N ALA A 10 -10.26 -6.55 -9.58
CA ALA A 10 -11.25 -7.62 -9.41
C ALA A 10 -10.59 -9.02 -9.34
N ALA A 11 -9.52 -9.25 -10.10
CA ALA A 11 -8.78 -10.51 -10.06
C ALA A 11 -8.02 -10.71 -8.74
N LEU A 12 -7.46 -9.65 -8.15
CA LEU A 12 -6.75 -9.70 -6.86
C LEU A 12 -7.70 -10.01 -5.69
N THR A 13 -8.93 -9.51 -5.72
CA THR A 13 -9.91 -9.79 -4.65
C THR A 13 -10.49 -11.20 -4.71
N LEU A 14 -10.53 -11.83 -5.88
CA LEU A 14 -11.05 -13.19 -6.05
C LEU A 14 -10.04 -14.28 -5.66
N SER A 15 -8.73 -14.00 -5.68
CA SER A 15 -7.71 -14.97 -5.30
C SER A 15 -7.56 -15.17 -3.77
N SER A 16 -8.14 -14.30 -2.97
CA SER A 16 -8.05 -14.36 -1.51
C SER A 16 -8.90 -15.44 -0.84
N THR A 17 -9.83 -16.07 -1.57
CA THR A 17 -10.78 -17.06 -0.99
C THR A 17 -10.29 -18.51 -1.09
N ALA A 18 -9.17 -18.77 -1.75
CA ALA A 18 -8.68 -20.13 -2.03
C ALA A 18 -7.45 -20.54 -1.21
N MET A 19 -7.06 -19.80 -0.19
CA MET A 19 -5.85 -20.08 0.57
C MET A 19 -6.13 -20.96 1.80
N ALA A 20 -5.17 -21.84 2.06
CA ALA A 20 -5.25 -22.97 2.96
C ALA A 20 -5.52 -22.61 4.45
N GLU A 21 -5.83 -23.63 5.22
CA GLU A 21 -6.27 -23.69 6.62
C GLU A 21 -5.38 -22.98 7.67
N ASN A 22 -4.17 -22.52 7.28
CA ASN A 22 -3.15 -21.92 8.18
C ASN A 22 -2.92 -20.41 7.91
N TRP A 23 -3.84 -19.73 7.25
CA TRP A 23 -3.72 -18.30 6.99
C TRP A 23 -4.65 -17.48 7.88
N ASP A 24 -4.06 -16.59 8.69
CA ASP A 24 -4.82 -15.50 9.32
C ASP A 24 -5.04 -14.38 8.30
N SER A 25 -6.28 -13.92 8.18
CA SER A 25 -6.65 -12.87 7.24
C SER A 25 -7.29 -11.71 7.98
N ARG A 26 -6.68 -10.54 7.87
CA ARG A 26 -7.16 -9.28 8.45
C ARG A 26 -7.43 -8.30 7.32
N LYS A 27 -8.52 -7.56 7.42
CA LYS A 27 -8.89 -6.50 6.48
C LYS A 27 -9.08 -5.20 7.25
N GLY A 28 -8.81 -4.08 6.61
CA GLY A 28 -8.91 -2.81 7.30
C GLY A 28 -8.87 -1.58 6.41
N LEU A 29 -9.17 -0.47 7.04
CA LEU A 29 -9.08 0.84 6.43
C LEU A 29 -7.73 1.47 6.75
N ARG A 30 -7.21 2.22 5.79
CA ARG A 30 -5.97 2.97 5.91
C ARG A 30 -6.23 4.44 5.64
N PHE A 31 -5.57 5.27 6.39
CA PHE A 31 -5.46 6.70 6.14
C PHE A 31 -4.04 7.17 6.45
N GLY A 32 -3.61 8.22 5.80
CA GLY A 32 -2.26 8.69 6.01
C GLY A 32 -1.89 9.84 5.11
N TYR A 33 -0.62 9.98 4.96
CA TYR A 33 0.04 11.07 4.27
C TYR A 33 1.04 10.52 3.27
N ASN A 34 1.12 11.14 2.11
CA ASN A 34 2.06 10.83 1.06
C ASN A 34 2.80 12.10 0.63
N TYR A 35 4.10 12.01 0.49
CA TYR A 35 4.97 13.02 -0.11
C TYR A 35 5.50 12.50 -1.44
N VAL A 36 5.44 13.32 -2.47
CA VAL A 36 5.96 13.02 -3.81
C VAL A 36 7.01 14.05 -4.17
N ASN A 37 8.25 13.60 -4.29
CA ASN A 37 9.34 14.48 -4.71
C ASN A 37 9.11 14.97 -6.15
N GLY A 38 9.38 16.24 -6.42
CA GLY A 38 9.26 16.83 -7.76
C GLY A 38 7.84 17.01 -8.29
N ALA A 39 6.80 16.75 -7.50
CA ALA A 39 5.40 16.86 -7.97
C ALA A 39 4.99 18.28 -8.38
N GLU A 40 5.60 19.31 -7.81
CA GLU A 40 5.33 20.71 -8.14
C GLU A 40 5.96 21.12 -9.49
N GLU A 41 7.02 20.44 -9.90
CA GLU A 41 7.75 20.72 -11.15
C GLU A 41 7.16 19.92 -12.32
N ALA A 42 6.49 18.82 -12.01
CA ALA A 42 5.79 18.03 -12.96
C ALA A 42 4.53 18.77 -13.42
N ASP A 43 4.25 18.74 -14.73
CA ASP A 43 3.02 19.28 -15.34
C ASP A 43 1.79 18.43 -14.95
N ALA A 44 1.66 18.19 -13.66
CA ALA A 44 0.56 17.47 -13.08
C ALA A 44 -0.41 18.49 -12.46
N ASP A 45 -1.71 18.23 -12.54
CA ASP A 45 -2.76 18.99 -11.87
C ASP A 45 -2.66 18.92 -10.32
N VAL A 46 -1.43 18.87 -9.80
CA VAL A 46 -1.08 18.70 -8.40
C VAL A 46 -0.57 20.02 -7.85
N ASN A 47 -1.28 20.56 -6.87
CA ASN A 47 -0.97 21.87 -6.28
C ASN A 47 0.10 21.80 -5.18
N SER A 48 0.45 20.59 -4.72
CA SER A 48 1.41 20.39 -3.62
C SER A 48 1.98 18.97 -3.64
N PRO A 49 3.25 18.77 -3.26
CA PRO A 49 3.84 17.43 -3.13
C PRO A 49 3.26 16.63 -1.95
N HIS A 50 2.47 17.27 -1.11
CA HIS A 50 1.87 16.72 0.10
C HIS A 50 0.44 16.29 -0.15
N MET A 51 0.11 15.02 0.03
CA MET A 51 -1.21 14.45 -0.28
C MET A 51 -1.73 13.63 0.89
N THR A 52 -3.04 13.69 1.14
CA THR A 52 -3.71 12.72 2.00
C THR A 52 -3.92 11.40 1.25
N VAL A 53 -3.85 10.29 2.00
CA VAL A 53 -4.08 8.94 1.49
C VAL A 53 -5.23 8.30 2.23
N LEU A 54 -6.15 7.72 1.46
CA LEU A 54 -7.18 6.82 1.97
C LEU A 54 -7.04 5.46 1.28
N GLY A 55 -7.24 4.37 2.00
CA GLY A 55 -7.07 3.06 1.43
C GLY A 55 -7.82 1.95 2.15
N PHE A 56 -7.82 0.81 1.50
CA PHE A 56 -8.26 -0.47 2.03
C PHE A 56 -7.12 -1.46 1.94
N GLU A 57 -6.91 -2.23 3.00
CA GLU A 57 -5.86 -3.24 3.08
C GLU A 57 -6.45 -4.61 3.39
N LEU A 58 -5.91 -5.61 2.71
CA LEU A 58 -6.06 -7.01 3.05
C LEU A 58 -4.68 -7.55 3.41
N GLN A 59 -4.52 -7.95 4.64
CA GLN A 59 -3.33 -8.59 5.17
C GLN A 59 -3.59 -10.09 5.35
N GLN A 60 -2.66 -10.91 4.90
CA GLN A 60 -2.67 -12.36 5.07
C GLN A 60 -1.34 -12.77 5.69
N THR A 61 -1.43 -13.51 6.78
CA THR A 61 -0.24 -13.97 7.53
C THR A 61 -0.28 -15.49 7.62
N MET A 62 0.80 -16.14 7.25
CA MET A 62 0.99 -17.58 7.40
C MET A 62 1.99 -17.84 8.52
N GLU A 63 1.55 -18.57 9.54
CA GLU A 63 2.42 -18.93 10.66
C GLU A 63 3.66 -19.72 10.17
N GLY A 64 4.83 -19.17 10.41
CA GLY A 64 6.11 -19.76 10.03
C GLY A 64 6.88 -20.32 11.22
N GLY A 65 6.51 -19.95 12.45
CA GLY A 65 7.17 -20.40 13.68
C GLY A 65 6.84 -19.55 14.91
N GLU A 66 7.67 -19.60 15.92
CA GLU A 66 7.42 -18.91 17.19
C GLU A 66 7.54 -17.37 17.10
N TRP A 67 8.29 -16.84 16.16
CA TRP A 67 8.63 -15.42 16.10
C TRP A 67 8.62 -14.81 14.70
N LEU A 68 8.48 -15.62 13.65
CA LEU A 68 8.55 -15.17 12.25
C LEU A 68 7.43 -15.79 11.44
N ASP A 69 6.60 -14.96 10.84
CA ASP A 69 5.53 -15.35 9.96
C ASP A 69 5.73 -14.78 8.55
N LEU A 70 5.23 -15.48 7.54
CA LEU A 70 5.16 -14.94 6.20
C LEU A 70 3.98 -13.98 6.09
N LEU A 71 4.23 -12.83 5.47
CA LEU A 71 3.25 -11.75 5.36
C LEU A 71 2.97 -11.41 3.90
N PHE A 72 1.70 -11.30 3.55
CA PHE A 72 1.24 -10.74 2.29
C PHE A 72 0.27 -9.59 2.57
N ILE A 73 0.56 -8.43 1.99
CA ILE A 73 -0.29 -7.24 2.11
C ILE A 73 -0.75 -6.84 0.71
N GLN A 74 -2.07 -6.75 0.53
CA GLN A 74 -2.69 -6.16 -0.64
C GLN A 74 -3.31 -4.84 -0.22
N ASN A 75 -2.90 -3.77 -0.86
CA ASN A 75 -3.36 -2.43 -0.53
C ASN A 75 -3.94 -1.75 -1.76
N LEU A 76 -5.13 -1.21 -1.61
CA LEU A 76 -5.79 -0.34 -2.57
C LEU A 76 -5.90 1.04 -1.94
N SER A 77 -5.34 2.06 -2.56
CA SER A 77 -5.35 3.41 -2.01
C SER A 77 -5.65 4.48 -3.07
N ILE A 78 -6.09 5.63 -2.59
CA ILE A 78 -6.28 6.85 -3.38
C ILE A 78 -5.55 7.96 -2.62
N ALA A 79 -4.68 8.68 -3.31
CA ALA A 79 -4.01 9.87 -2.79
C ALA A 79 -4.52 11.14 -3.47
N GLY A 80 -4.36 12.30 -2.84
CA GLY A 80 -4.57 13.62 -3.43
C GLY A 80 -6.02 14.14 -3.39
N LEU A 81 -6.93 13.46 -2.70
CA LEU A 81 -8.34 13.92 -2.60
C LEU A 81 -8.47 15.30 -1.93
N ASP A 82 -7.53 15.68 -1.09
CA ASP A 82 -7.42 17.00 -0.47
C ASP A 82 -7.05 18.12 -1.46
N GLN A 83 -6.58 17.75 -2.64
CA GLN A 83 -6.18 18.68 -3.70
C GLN A 83 -7.12 18.65 -4.92
N SER A 84 -8.29 18.05 -4.79
CA SER A 84 -9.22 17.80 -5.91
C SER A 84 -8.62 16.91 -7.02
N PHE A 85 -7.60 16.15 -6.68
CA PHE A 85 -6.92 15.19 -7.53
C PHE A 85 -7.15 13.76 -6.99
N ALA A 86 -7.16 12.78 -7.86
CA ALA A 86 -7.35 11.39 -7.45
C ALA A 86 -6.29 10.50 -8.11
N ALA A 87 -5.35 10.03 -7.31
CA ALA A 87 -4.28 9.11 -7.69
C ALA A 87 -4.53 7.70 -7.11
N PRO A 88 -5.34 6.86 -7.77
CA PRO A 88 -5.53 5.49 -7.32
C PRO A 88 -4.24 4.66 -7.51
N SER A 89 -3.97 3.80 -6.54
CA SER A 89 -2.86 2.87 -6.60
C SER A 89 -3.20 1.52 -5.97
N VAL A 90 -2.51 0.49 -6.43
CA VAL A 90 -2.60 -0.87 -5.91
C VAL A 90 -1.19 -1.35 -5.61
N SER A 91 -0.98 -1.90 -4.42
CA SER A 91 0.28 -2.54 -4.04
C SER A 91 0.04 -3.96 -3.58
N VAL A 92 0.98 -4.84 -3.88
CA VAL A 92 1.05 -6.20 -3.35
C VAL A 92 2.43 -6.38 -2.76
N LEU A 93 2.51 -6.57 -1.46
CA LEU A 93 3.77 -6.75 -0.73
C LEU A 93 3.86 -8.18 -0.24
N ALA A 94 5.03 -8.77 -0.38
CA ALA A 94 5.41 -10.01 0.28
C ALA A 94 6.54 -9.70 1.27
N GLY A 95 6.51 -10.35 2.43
CA GLY A 95 7.47 -10.06 3.47
C GLY A 95 7.31 -10.92 4.70
N PHE A 96 7.65 -10.35 5.84
CA PHE A 96 7.65 -11.04 7.12
C PHE A 96 6.98 -10.20 8.20
N GLU A 97 6.31 -10.88 9.11
CA GLU A 97 5.86 -10.33 10.38
C GLU A 97 6.68 -10.96 11.52
N ILE A 98 7.27 -10.14 12.37
CA ILE A 98 8.15 -10.55 13.46
C ILE A 98 7.43 -10.30 14.79
N ASN A 99 7.35 -11.34 15.63
CA ASN A 99 6.66 -11.29 16.92
C ASN A 99 5.22 -10.74 16.84
N ASN A 100 4.52 -10.96 15.74
CA ASN A 100 3.16 -10.49 15.45
C ASN A 100 3.00 -8.96 15.54
N GLN A 101 4.08 -8.21 15.32
CA GLN A 101 4.11 -6.75 15.47
C GLN A 101 4.91 -6.04 14.37
N LEU A 102 6.19 -6.36 14.22
CA LEU A 102 7.06 -5.69 13.25
C LEU A 102 6.87 -6.31 11.87
N GLN A 103 6.52 -5.49 10.90
CA GLN A 103 6.26 -5.93 9.52
C GLN A 103 7.29 -5.32 8.58
N VAL A 104 7.81 -6.13 7.68
CA VAL A 104 8.69 -5.69 6.60
C VAL A 104 8.23 -6.36 5.32
N GLY A 105 8.01 -5.58 4.28
CA GLY A 105 7.55 -6.12 3.01
C GLY A 105 8.07 -5.34 1.81
N VAL A 106 8.13 -6.02 0.67
CA VAL A 106 8.51 -5.44 -0.60
C VAL A 106 7.65 -6.04 -1.71
N GLY A 107 7.38 -5.28 -2.73
CA GLY A 107 6.61 -5.79 -3.87
C GLY A 107 6.27 -4.74 -4.91
N PRO A 108 5.44 -5.10 -5.90
CA PRO A 108 4.99 -4.20 -6.93
C PRO A 108 3.94 -3.19 -6.43
N ASN A 109 4.03 -1.99 -6.98
CA ASN A 109 3.01 -0.94 -6.90
C ASN A 109 2.61 -0.52 -8.32
N LEU A 110 1.32 -0.47 -8.57
CA LEU A 110 0.73 0.11 -9.76
C LEU A 110 -0.01 1.39 -9.37
N SER A 111 0.44 2.53 -9.86
CA SER A 111 -0.15 3.84 -9.58
C SER A 111 -0.68 4.46 -10.85
N ALA A 112 -1.84 5.11 -10.80
CA ALA A 112 -2.33 5.91 -11.93
C ALA A 112 -1.68 7.31 -11.98
N PHE A 113 -0.93 7.68 -10.97
CA PHE A 113 -0.20 8.94 -10.90
C PHE A 113 1.22 8.75 -11.41
N ASP A 114 1.56 9.49 -12.44
CA ASP A 114 2.88 9.55 -13.07
C ASP A 114 3.29 11.02 -13.18
N PRO A 115 4.00 11.55 -12.16
CA PRO A 115 4.39 12.95 -12.15
C PRO A 115 5.35 13.32 -13.27
N GLY A 116 6.17 12.40 -13.76
CA GLY A 116 7.10 12.63 -14.87
C GLY A 116 6.48 12.61 -16.25
N GLY A 117 5.23 12.16 -16.39
CA GLY A 117 4.54 12.06 -17.69
C GLY A 117 5.12 11.02 -18.66
N GLU A 118 5.98 10.13 -18.17
CA GLU A 118 6.69 9.12 -18.98
C GLU A 118 5.95 7.79 -19.12
N ASN A 119 4.70 7.71 -18.64
CA ASN A 119 3.89 6.50 -18.55
C ASN A 119 4.49 5.43 -17.62
N ASN A 120 5.24 5.87 -16.61
CA ASN A 120 5.82 5.01 -15.59
C ASN A 120 4.83 4.77 -14.43
N TYR A 121 3.91 3.84 -14.63
CA TYR A 121 2.86 3.51 -13.66
C TYR A 121 3.23 2.36 -12.73
N PHE A 122 4.33 1.66 -13.01
CA PHE A 122 4.76 0.48 -12.26
C PHE A 122 6.05 0.74 -11.50
N HIS A 123 6.01 0.56 -10.18
CA HIS A 123 7.13 0.81 -9.29
C HIS A 123 7.37 -0.39 -8.37
N LEU A 124 8.56 -0.46 -7.82
CA LEU A 124 8.83 -1.27 -6.63
C LEU A 124 8.43 -0.47 -5.40
N VAL A 125 7.86 -1.12 -4.39
CA VAL A 125 7.53 -0.50 -3.11
C VAL A 125 8.14 -1.31 -1.98
N GLY A 126 8.70 -0.63 -1.00
CA GLY A 126 9.13 -1.19 0.27
C GLY A 126 8.32 -0.60 1.42
N ALA A 127 7.99 -1.41 2.40
CA ALA A 127 7.28 -0.96 3.60
C ALA A 127 7.88 -1.56 4.86
N VAL A 128 7.89 -0.76 5.92
CA VAL A 128 8.17 -1.19 7.29
C VAL A 128 7.00 -0.73 8.14
N GLY A 129 6.51 -1.61 9.00
CA GLY A 129 5.36 -1.31 9.83
C GLY A 129 5.46 -1.89 11.23
N TYR A 130 4.63 -1.36 12.11
CA TYR A 130 4.43 -1.88 13.44
C TYR A 130 2.94 -1.97 13.74
N THR A 131 2.50 -3.11 14.23
CA THR A 131 1.09 -3.37 14.52
C THR A 131 0.84 -3.43 16.03
N LEU A 132 -0.05 -2.57 16.50
CA LEU A 132 -0.56 -2.60 17.87
C LEU A 132 -1.85 -3.43 17.89
N THR A 133 -1.88 -4.50 18.68
CA THR A 133 -3.06 -5.36 18.78
C THR A 133 -3.89 -5.03 20.01
N ALA A 134 -5.19 -4.85 19.86
CA ALA A 134 -6.16 -4.57 20.91
C ALA A 134 -7.39 -5.48 20.76
N GLY A 135 -7.32 -6.67 21.31
CA GLY A 135 -8.39 -7.67 21.21
C GLY A 135 -8.58 -8.17 19.77
N LYS A 136 -9.76 -7.90 19.19
CA LYS A 136 -10.09 -8.30 17.81
C LYS A 136 -9.65 -7.27 16.76
N PHE A 137 -9.17 -6.13 17.19
CA PHE A 137 -8.71 -5.07 16.31
C PHE A 137 -7.21 -4.93 16.38
N SER A 138 -6.61 -4.52 15.28
CA SER A 138 -5.21 -4.11 15.26
C SER A 138 -5.08 -2.76 14.56
N VAL A 139 -4.10 -1.98 15.04
CA VAL A 139 -3.77 -0.65 14.54
C VAL A 139 -2.36 -0.73 13.96
N PRO A 140 -2.20 -0.97 12.67
CA PRO A 140 -0.89 -0.92 12.02
C PRO A 140 -0.50 0.52 11.71
N VAL A 141 0.80 0.78 11.80
CA VAL A 141 1.44 2.00 11.34
C VAL A 141 2.53 1.59 10.36
N HIS A 142 2.47 2.08 9.13
CA HIS A 142 3.43 1.76 8.08
C HIS A 142 4.15 3.01 7.60
N ALA A 143 5.46 2.88 7.39
CA ALA A 143 6.27 3.76 6.58
C ALA A 143 6.52 3.06 5.25
N ILE A 144 6.20 3.73 4.15
CA ILE A 144 6.21 3.17 2.80
C ILE A 144 7.12 4.03 1.95
N TYR A 145 8.01 3.40 1.18
CA TYR A 145 8.89 4.07 0.24
C TYR A 145 8.75 3.47 -1.15
N ILE A 146 8.57 4.33 -2.14
CA ILE A 146 8.47 3.97 -3.55
C ILE A 146 9.58 4.72 -4.27
N PRO A 147 10.70 4.05 -4.59
CA PRO A 147 11.75 4.65 -5.40
C PRO A 147 11.27 4.90 -6.83
N ASP A 148 11.80 5.94 -7.44
CA ASP A 148 11.59 6.24 -8.84
C ASP A 148 12.92 6.58 -9.51
N VAL A 149 13.12 6.13 -10.74
CA VAL A 149 14.38 6.33 -11.49
C VAL A 149 14.56 7.76 -12.00
N ASN A 150 13.47 8.53 -12.04
CA ASN A 150 13.43 9.91 -12.54
C ASN A 150 13.31 10.94 -11.39
N ASP A 151 13.74 10.56 -10.18
CA ASP A 151 13.68 11.38 -8.96
C ASP A 151 12.27 11.72 -8.43
N TYR A 152 11.21 11.11 -8.96
CA TYR A 152 9.84 11.26 -8.45
C TYR A 152 9.51 10.24 -7.35
N TRP A 153 10.47 9.97 -6.47
CA TRP A 153 10.29 9.06 -5.37
C TRP A 153 9.18 9.52 -4.42
N ARG A 154 8.56 8.56 -3.77
CA ARG A 154 7.43 8.80 -2.86
C ARG A 154 7.71 8.22 -1.49
N PHE A 155 7.27 8.93 -0.48
CA PHE A 155 7.27 8.47 0.90
C PHE A 155 5.88 8.62 1.48
N ALA A 156 5.34 7.56 2.05
CA ALA A 156 4.06 7.61 2.73
C ALA A 156 4.16 7.09 4.16
N ALA A 157 3.39 7.71 5.04
CA ALA A 157 3.13 7.23 6.39
C ALA A 157 1.63 6.97 6.52
N THR A 158 1.26 5.73 6.84
CA THR A 158 -0.14 5.34 6.95
C THR A 158 -0.42 4.67 8.29
N THR A 159 -1.63 4.82 8.77
CA THR A 159 -2.18 4.06 9.90
C THR A 159 -3.61 3.65 9.59
N GLY A 160 -4.20 2.82 10.44
CA GLY A 160 -5.58 2.40 10.21
C GLY A 160 -6.08 1.44 11.27
N VAL A 161 -7.14 0.73 10.93
CA VAL A 161 -7.74 -0.29 11.80
C VAL A 161 -8.01 -1.53 10.97
N ASN A 162 -7.50 -2.67 11.44
CA ASN A 162 -7.77 -3.99 10.89
C ASN A 162 -8.70 -4.77 11.84
N TRP A 163 -9.59 -5.60 11.25
CA TRP A 163 -10.53 -6.49 11.94
C TRP A 163 -10.65 -7.85 11.26
#